data_5a119991b3b9a1de7163b90e9156d1f6
#
_entry.id   5a119991b3b9a1de7163b90e9156d1f6
#
_cell.length_a   1.000
_cell.length_b   1.000
_cell.length_c   1.000
_cell.angle_alpha   90.00
_cell.angle_beta   90.00
_cell.angle_gamma   90.00
#
_symmetry.space_group_name_H-M   'P 1'
#
loop_
_entity.id
_entity.type
_entity.pdbx_description
1 polymer ?
#
loop_
_entity_poly.entity_id
_entity_poly.type
_entity_poly.pdbx_seq_one_letter_code
_entity_poly.pdbx_strand_id
1 'polypeptide(L)'
;SSITSSSNSKEAYKITIGENGVRLTGASENAIMHGLRTIQNLIITNDGLVYGEIVDYPNVAERRVHVDCARKYISKDWFIRQIREMSYMKMNALQIHFSENMGFRIECETDPSIVSDQYLTKTEVREILAEAKKYGINVIPSFDSPGHVDQILKAHPEYGQVNTSGNHYKSGLDVTNPEAIAYIRSLYDEYMDLFEGCTDFHIGGDEYMEFDRAPFTTEYKSVLNSYAVKKYGQGYIWKDVIAGYINDLAEYVHNRGFTPRIWNDGVYYGENSYEGAQKIKMHDYIGIDFWSQMSWNSSIANLQTFINKGHDTIYNINASFFYYVLRNSKPTDGREQHSFDNLNADRKIYNEWSPGKFQGNPAVNDGSDFIKGASLAIWCDNPNLCSEDVITEDIADELRALASKSWNTSSNSITDFDSFQENYTKLGNVAGFEKGSTLPDVGEFLTAGDLG
;
A
#
# COMPACT_ATOMS: atom_id res chain seq x y z
N SER A 1 13.49 2.71 32.67
CA SER A 1 12.33 1.86 32.40
C SER A 1 12.50 1.17 31.06
N SER A 2 12.65 -0.12 31.06
CA SER A 2 12.89 -0.95 29.90
C SER A 2 11.58 -1.24 29.17
N ILE A 3 11.13 -0.34 28.33
CA ILE A 3 10.29 -0.66 27.20
C ILE A 3 11.28 -1.13 26.16
N THR A 4 11.16 -2.39 25.76
CA THR A 4 12.15 -3.18 25.05
C THR A 4 12.76 -2.56 23.79
N SER A 5 14.01 -2.87 23.54
CA SER A 5 14.85 -2.48 22.40
C SER A 5 14.56 -3.24 21.11
N SER A 6 13.29 -3.39 20.70
CA SER A 6 12.97 -3.94 19.36
C SER A 6 13.07 -2.85 18.29
N SER A 7 13.24 -3.21 17.04
CA SER A 7 13.20 -2.29 15.89
C SER A 7 11.88 -1.48 15.82
N ASN A 8 10.83 -1.95 16.48
CA ASN A 8 9.50 -1.36 16.57
C ASN A 8 9.26 -0.64 17.91
N SER A 9 10.30 -0.31 18.65
CA SER A 9 10.22 0.29 19.99
C SER A 9 9.46 1.61 20.08
N LYS A 10 9.33 2.35 18.95
CA LYS A 10 8.57 3.61 18.92
C LYS A 10 7.07 3.41 19.21
N GLU A 11 6.50 2.23 18.96
CA GLU A 11 5.10 1.90 19.25
C GLU A 11 4.94 1.02 20.51
N ALA A 12 6.04 0.74 21.23
CA ALA A 12 6.02 -0.09 22.43
C ALA A 12 5.38 0.63 23.61
N TYR A 13 4.55 -0.08 24.35
CA TYR A 13 3.93 0.42 25.57
C TYR A 13 3.93 -0.62 26.70
N LYS A 14 3.73 -0.13 27.91
CA LYS A 14 3.53 -0.94 29.12
C LYS A 14 2.28 -0.46 29.85
N ILE A 15 1.40 -1.41 30.19
CA ILE A 15 0.24 -1.20 31.05
C ILE A 15 0.49 -1.95 32.36
N THR A 16 0.28 -1.29 33.51
CA THR A 16 0.28 -1.90 34.83
C THR A 16 -1.07 -1.67 35.46
N ILE A 17 -1.77 -2.73 35.85
CA ILE A 17 -3.09 -2.71 36.46
C ILE A 17 -2.96 -3.22 37.92
N GLY A 18 -3.34 -2.41 38.88
CA GLY A 18 -3.22 -2.75 40.29
C GLY A 18 -4.23 -2.01 41.18
N GLU A 19 -4.12 -2.15 42.49
CA GLU A 19 -5.03 -1.54 43.46
C GLU A 19 -5.11 -0.01 43.34
N ASN A 20 -4.04 0.64 42.90
CA ASN A 20 -3.97 2.08 42.72
C ASN A 20 -4.45 2.57 41.35
N GLY A 21 -5.05 1.69 40.54
CA GLY A 21 -5.56 2.00 39.20
C GLY A 21 -4.68 1.47 38.06
N VAL A 22 -4.82 2.10 36.90
CA VAL A 22 -4.12 1.73 35.67
C VAL A 22 -3.04 2.75 35.37
N ARG A 23 -1.83 2.27 35.16
CA ARG A 23 -0.69 3.08 34.67
C ARG A 23 -0.30 2.65 33.29
N LEU A 24 -0.31 3.59 32.35
CA LEU A 24 0.15 3.39 30.97
C LEU A 24 1.44 4.19 30.75
N THR A 25 2.42 3.55 30.12
CA THR A 25 3.69 4.18 29.69
C THR A 25 3.97 3.77 28.25
N GLY A 26 4.27 4.70 27.38
CA GLY A 26 4.57 4.46 25.97
C GLY A 26 5.89 5.08 25.53
N ALA A 27 6.47 4.56 24.46
CA ALA A 27 7.69 5.07 23.84
C ALA A 27 7.43 6.35 23.02
N SER A 28 6.18 6.60 22.63
CA SER A 28 5.71 7.75 21.85
C SER A 28 4.23 8.01 22.13
N GLU A 29 3.67 9.07 21.58
CA GLU A 29 2.23 9.36 21.60
C GLU A 29 1.43 8.22 20.96
N ASN A 30 1.87 7.71 19.80
CA ASN A 30 1.24 6.55 19.15
C ASN A 30 1.27 5.30 20.04
N ALA A 31 2.37 5.06 20.76
CA ALA A 31 2.44 3.95 21.72
C ALA A 31 1.42 4.10 22.85
N ILE A 32 1.22 5.32 23.38
CA ILE A 32 0.19 5.60 24.37
C ILE A 32 -1.20 5.35 23.80
N MET A 33 -1.48 5.81 22.58
CA MET A 33 -2.76 5.55 21.92
C MET A 33 -3.02 4.06 21.74
N HIS A 34 -2.03 3.27 21.29
CA HIS A 34 -2.14 1.82 21.19
C HIS A 34 -2.39 1.15 22.55
N GLY A 35 -1.74 1.63 23.60
CA GLY A 35 -2.00 1.16 24.97
C GLY A 35 -3.42 1.46 25.45
N LEU A 36 -3.96 2.64 25.14
CA LEU A 36 -5.35 3.00 25.45
C LEU A 36 -6.33 2.11 24.67
N ARG A 37 -6.07 1.82 23.39
CA ARG A 37 -6.87 0.84 22.62
C ARG A 37 -6.84 -0.54 23.26
N THR A 38 -5.70 -0.99 23.77
CA THR A 38 -5.61 -2.26 24.50
C THR A 38 -6.44 -2.23 25.78
N ILE A 39 -6.39 -1.16 26.58
CA ILE A 39 -7.21 -1.03 27.78
C ILE A 39 -8.70 -1.05 27.41
N GLN A 40 -9.10 -0.29 26.39
CA GLN A 40 -10.47 -0.28 25.89
C GLN A 40 -10.94 -1.69 25.47
N ASN A 41 -10.13 -2.39 24.68
CA ASN A 41 -10.43 -3.73 24.21
C ASN A 41 -10.58 -4.72 25.38
N LEU A 42 -9.69 -4.67 26.37
CA LEU A 42 -9.77 -5.52 27.56
C LEU A 42 -11.05 -5.29 28.37
N ILE A 43 -11.47 -4.03 28.53
CA ILE A 43 -12.72 -3.70 29.23
C ILE A 43 -13.92 -4.28 28.49
N ILE A 44 -13.96 -4.15 27.16
CA ILE A 44 -15.09 -4.61 26.34
C ILE A 44 -15.15 -6.15 26.27
N THR A 45 -13.99 -6.82 26.11
CA THR A 45 -13.95 -8.28 25.88
C THR A 45 -14.02 -9.10 27.17
N ASN A 46 -13.56 -8.57 28.31
CA ASN A 46 -13.42 -9.29 29.58
C ASN A 46 -14.33 -8.79 30.71
N ASP A 47 -15.27 -7.88 30.43
CA ASP A 47 -16.13 -7.23 31.45
C ASP A 47 -15.34 -6.57 32.57
N GLY A 48 -14.10 -6.13 32.30
CA GLY A 48 -13.26 -5.44 33.25
C GLY A 48 -11.76 -5.69 33.09
N LEU A 49 -10.98 -5.16 34.01
CA LEU A 49 -9.53 -5.27 34.00
C LEU A 49 -9.04 -6.21 35.10
N VAL A 50 -8.09 -7.09 34.73
CA VAL A 50 -7.44 -8.00 35.69
C VAL A 50 -6.09 -7.43 36.09
N TYR A 51 -5.72 -7.55 37.38
CA TYR A 51 -4.42 -7.12 37.89
C TYR A 51 -3.27 -7.82 37.16
N GLY A 52 -2.27 -7.04 36.76
CA GLY A 52 -1.10 -7.55 36.07
C GLY A 52 -0.34 -6.51 35.26
N GLU A 53 0.59 -6.99 34.47
CA GLU A 53 1.38 -6.15 33.57
C GLU A 53 1.27 -6.67 32.14
N ILE A 54 1.15 -5.73 31.18
CA ILE A 54 1.22 -5.98 29.74
C ILE A 54 2.38 -5.15 29.19
N VAL A 55 3.30 -5.79 28.49
CA VAL A 55 4.32 -5.14 27.67
C VAL A 55 4.09 -5.60 26.25
N ASP A 56 3.85 -4.65 25.33
CA ASP A 56 3.37 -4.98 24.00
C ASP A 56 3.96 -4.03 22.93
N TYR A 57 4.15 -4.54 21.73
CA TYR A 57 4.66 -3.81 20.57
C TYR A 57 4.39 -4.59 19.28
N PRO A 58 4.28 -3.92 18.12
CA PRO A 58 4.04 -4.60 16.86
C PRO A 58 5.28 -5.37 16.37
N ASN A 59 5.06 -6.53 15.75
CA ASN A 59 6.11 -7.28 15.06
C ASN A 59 6.42 -6.69 13.67
N VAL A 60 5.42 -6.11 13.02
CA VAL A 60 5.55 -5.49 11.69
C VAL A 60 5.41 -3.97 11.84
N ALA A 61 6.40 -3.22 11.37
CA ALA A 61 6.46 -1.78 11.58
C ALA A 61 5.34 -1.02 10.87
N GLU A 62 5.01 -1.38 9.64
CA GLU A 62 3.90 -0.79 8.88
C GLU A 62 2.75 -1.78 8.69
N ARG A 63 1.55 -1.35 9.03
CA ARG A 63 0.29 -2.10 8.88
C ARG A 63 -0.65 -1.22 8.09
N ARG A 64 -0.81 -1.54 6.80
CA ARG A 64 -1.35 -0.64 5.78
C ARG A 64 -2.64 -1.14 5.16
N VAL A 65 -3.47 -0.17 4.74
CA VAL A 65 -4.54 -0.35 3.76
C VAL A 65 -4.19 0.45 2.51
N HIS A 66 -4.20 -0.20 1.36
CA HIS A 66 -4.12 0.43 0.04
C HIS A 66 -5.53 0.56 -0.54
N VAL A 67 -5.86 1.72 -1.10
CA VAL A 67 -7.19 2.02 -1.64
C VAL A 67 -7.07 2.55 -3.06
N ASP A 68 -7.56 1.77 -4.03
CA ASP A 68 -7.71 2.22 -5.42
C ASP A 68 -8.91 3.17 -5.54
N CYS A 69 -8.66 4.43 -5.21
CA CYS A 69 -9.65 5.49 -5.45
C CYS A 69 -9.53 6.13 -6.84
N ALA A 70 -8.60 5.64 -7.68
CA ALA A 70 -8.44 6.10 -9.05
C ALA A 70 -9.48 5.48 -9.99
N ARG A 71 -9.62 4.14 -9.99
CA ARG A 71 -10.66 3.48 -10.80
C ARG A 71 -12.06 3.77 -10.28
N LYS A 72 -12.24 3.76 -8.95
CA LYS A 72 -13.51 4.07 -8.28
C LYS A 72 -13.38 5.32 -7.43
N TYR A 73 -14.33 6.27 -7.58
CA TYR A 73 -14.40 7.37 -6.62
C TYR A 73 -14.75 6.85 -5.23
N ILE A 74 -13.92 7.21 -4.27
CA ILE A 74 -14.10 6.95 -2.84
C ILE A 74 -14.21 8.31 -2.14
N SER A 75 -15.25 8.48 -1.32
CA SER A 75 -15.53 9.76 -0.69
C SER A 75 -14.57 10.10 0.45
N LYS A 76 -14.39 11.39 0.73
CA LYS A 76 -13.67 11.87 1.91
C LYS A 76 -14.21 11.23 3.19
N ASP A 77 -15.51 11.16 3.35
CA ASP A 77 -16.16 10.62 4.55
C ASP A 77 -15.85 9.14 4.75
N TRP A 78 -15.71 8.38 3.67
CA TRP A 78 -15.24 7.00 3.74
C TRP A 78 -13.80 6.92 4.28
N PHE A 79 -12.90 7.75 3.75
CA PHE A 79 -11.50 7.79 4.24
C PHE A 79 -11.42 8.16 5.72
N ILE A 80 -12.17 9.15 6.16
CA ILE A 80 -12.19 9.58 7.59
C ILE A 80 -12.68 8.44 8.49
N ARG A 81 -13.77 7.77 8.11
CA ARG A 81 -14.29 6.60 8.86
C ARG A 81 -13.27 5.46 8.89
N GLN A 82 -12.66 5.16 7.75
CA GLN A 82 -11.66 4.11 7.65
C GLN A 82 -10.39 4.40 8.47
N ILE A 83 -9.91 5.63 8.49
CA ILE A 83 -8.78 6.06 9.34
C ILE A 83 -9.06 5.79 10.82
N ARG A 84 -10.27 6.10 11.29
CA ARG A 84 -10.67 5.87 12.68
C ARG A 84 -10.70 4.37 13.00
N GLU A 85 -11.29 3.56 12.14
CA GLU A 85 -11.33 2.11 12.29
C GLU A 85 -9.92 1.50 12.24
N MET A 86 -9.06 1.96 11.36
CA MET A 86 -7.65 1.55 11.31
C MET A 86 -6.92 1.85 12.63
N SER A 87 -7.12 3.03 13.19
CA SER A 87 -6.58 3.38 14.52
C SER A 87 -7.11 2.47 15.61
N TYR A 88 -8.41 2.13 15.56
CA TYR A 88 -9.03 1.21 16.51
C TYR A 88 -8.38 -0.17 16.52
N MET A 89 -7.93 -0.62 15.35
CA MET A 89 -7.19 -1.87 15.15
C MET A 89 -5.66 -1.72 15.26
N LYS A 90 -5.13 -0.55 15.64
CA LYS A 90 -3.69 -0.25 15.70
C LYS A 90 -2.95 -0.35 14.36
N MET A 91 -3.63 -0.12 13.25
CA MET A 91 -2.98 0.08 11.95
C MET A 91 -2.41 1.49 11.86
N ASN A 92 -1.39 1.70 11.01
CA ASN A 92 -0.64 2.96 11.02
C ASN A 92 -0.29 3.53 9.64
N ALA A 93 -0.79 2.95 8.54
CA ALA A 93 -0.54 3.49 7.21
C ALA A 93 -1.75 3.35 6.28
N LEU A 94 -2.00 4.37 5.46
CA LEU A 94 -3.04 4.44 4.44
C LEU A 94 -2.42 4.85 3.12
N GLN A 95 -2.51 4.01 2.08
CA GLN A 95 -2.08 4.36 0.73
C GLN A 95 -3.28 4.81 -0.09
N ILE A 96 -3.21 6.01 -0.63
CA ILE A 96 -4.24 6.61 -1.49
C ILE A 96 -3.75 6.53 -2.94
N HIS A 97 -4.28 5.57 -3.67
CA HIS A 97 -3.95 5.32 -5.06
C HIS A 97 -4.93 6.07 -5.96
N PHE A 98 -4.54 7.25 -6.46
CA PHE A 98 -5.44 8.22 -7.07
C PHE A 98 -5.27 8.42 -8.58
N SER A 99 -4.30 7.73 -9.19
CA SER A 99 -4.02 7.76 -10.63
C SER A 99 -3.93 6.35 -11.19
N GLU A 100 -4.71 6.04 -12.22
CA GLU A 100 -4.82 4.74 -12.85
C GLU A 100 -5.35 4.82 -14.29
N ASN A 101 -5.47 3.65 -14.95
CA ASN A 101 -5.98 3.54 -16.32
C ASN A 101 -7.41 4.08 -16.51
N MET A 102 -8.26 4.01 -15.49
CA MET A 102 -9.68 4.39 -15.57
C MET A 102 -9.99 5.72 -14.90
N GLY A 103 -9.03 6.36 -14.25
CA GLY A 103 -9.30 7.62 -13.60
C GLY A 103 -8.09 8.29 -12.96
N PHE A 104 -8.27 9.58 -12.73
CA PHE A 104 -7.38 10.45 -11.99
C PHE A 104 -8.24 11.27 -11.03
N ARG A 105 -8.17 11.02 -9.72
CA ARG A 105 -9.25 11.45 -8.81
C ARG A 105 -8.80 12.29 -7.63
N ILE A 106 -7.77 13.09 -7.81
CA ILE A 106 -7.51 14.26 -6.97
C ILE A 106 -7.48 15.48 -7.89
N GLU A 107 -8.05 16.60 -7.42
CA GLU A 107 -8.00 17.90 -8.09
C GLU A 107 -6.59 18.21 -8.59
N CYS A 108 -6.46 18.60 -9.86
CA CYS A 108 -5.20 18.95 -10.50
C CYS A 108 -5.29 20.35 -11.09
N GLU A 109 -4.47 21.27 -10.62
CA GLU A 109 -4.40 22.64 -11.14
C GLU A 109 -3.41 22.74 -12.32
N THR A 110 -2.35 21.92 -12.28
CA THR A 110 -1.34 21.85 -13.37
C THR A 110 -2.00 21.42 -14.67
N ASP A 111 -2.89 20.44 -14.62
CA ASP A 111 -3.66 19.98 -15.79
C ASP A 111 -5.06 19.48 -15.42
N PRO A 112 -6.05 20.35 -15.38
CA PRO A 112 -7.42 19.94 -15.07
C PRO A 112 -8.03 18.95 -16.08
N SER A 113 -7.47 18.83 -17.28
CA SER A 113 -8.04 17.98 -18.35
C SER A 113 -7.90 16.47 -18.09
N ILE A 114 -6.97 16.06 -17.21
CA ILE A 114 -6.76 14.65 -16.86
C ILE A 114 -7.69 14.18 -15.74
N VAL A 115 -8.32 15.10 -15.00
CA VAL A 115 -9.13 14.78 -13.82
C VAL A 115 -10.45 14.14 -14.24
N SER A 116 -10.86 13.10 -13.52
CA SER A 116 -12.15 12.44 -13.72
C SER A 116 -13.32 13.31 -13.22
N ASP A 117 -14.56 13.02 -13.65
CA ASP A 117 -15.76 13.80 -13.26
C ASP A 117 -16.00 13.82 -11.74
N GLN A 118 -15.68 12.73 -11.05
CA GLN A 118 -15.70 12.64 -9.59
C GLN A 118 -14.28 12.54 -9.07
N TYR A 119 -13.92 13.43 -8.17
CA TYR A 119 -12.57 13.52 -7.60
C TYR A 119 -12.62 14.11 -6.19
N LEU A 120 -11.56 13.91 -5.42
CA LEU A 120 -11.33 14.59 -4.16
C LEU A 120 -10.73 15.97 -4.44
N THR A 121 -11.31 17.02 -3.87
CA THR A 121 -10.69 18.34 -3.89
C THR A 121 -9.43 18.33 -3.02
N LYS A 122 -8.49 19.23 -3.28
CA LYS A 122 -7.31 19.42 -2.43
C LYS A 122 -7.67 19.75 -0.98
N THR A 123 -8.81 20.42 -0.78
CA THR A 123 -9.33 20.70 0.57
C THR A 123 -9.75 19.40 1.27
N GLU A 124 -10.49 18.54 0.61
CA GLU A 124 -10.86 17.22 1.16
C GLU A 124 -9.65 16.34 1.46
N VAL A 125 -8.63 16.36 0.59
CA VAL A 125 -7.38 15.64 0.85
C VAL A 125 -6.68 16.18 2.11
N ARG A 126 -6.63 17.50 2.29
CA ARG A 126 -6.05 18.09 3.52
C ARG A 126 -6.84 17.71 4.78
N GLU A 127 -8.16 17.58 4.68
CA GLU A 127 -8.99 17.09 5.80
C GLU A 127 -8.69 15.63 6.13
N ILE A 128 -8.51 14.77 5.11
CA ILE A 128 -8.08 13.38 5.28
C ILE A 128 -6.70 13.31 5.95
N LEU A 129 -5.74 14.11 5.49
CA LEU A 129 -4.39 14.18 6.06
C LEU A 129 -4.42 14.65 7.52
N ALA A 130 -5.23 15.64 7.83
CA ALA A 130 -5.39 16.15 9.19
C ALA A 130 -5.98 15.09 10.13
N GLU A 131 -6.97 14.33 9.67
CA GLU A 131 -7.55 13.23 10.44
C GLU A 131 -6.56 12.09 10.64
N ALA A 132 -5.86 11.68 9.57
CA ALA A 132 -4.82 10.65 9.65
C ALA A 132 -3.73 11.02 10.68
N LYS A 133 -3.29 12.27 10.68
CA LYS A 133 -2.31 12.79 11.64
C LYS A 133 -2.78 12.67 13.08
N LYS A 134 -4.05 12.98 13.39
CA LYS A 134 -4.62 12.84 14.75
C LYS A 134 -4.51 11.41 15.26
N TYR A 135 -4.66 10.44 14.38
CA TYR A 135 -4.66 9.01 14.71
C TYR A 135 -3.32 8.32 14.48
N GLY A 136 -2.25 9.08 14.18
CA GLY A 136 -0.91 8.54 13.97
C GLY A 136 -0.79 7.64 12.74
N ILE A 137 -1.64 7.87 11.72
CA ILE A 137 -1.64 7.11 10.47
C ILE A 137 -0.85 7.89 9.42
N ASN A 138 0.21 7.27 8.88
CA ASN A 138 0.96 7.80 7.77
C ASN A 138 0.17 7.64 6.47
N VAL A 139 0.01 8.72 5.71
CA VAL A 139 -0.63 8.67 4.40
C VAL A 139 0.45 8.56 3.32
N ILE A 140 0.28 7.63 2.39
CA ILE A 140 1.18 7.37 1.27
C ILE A 140 0.42 7.71 -0.01
N PRO A 141 0.69 8.84 -0.66
CA PRO A 141 0.16 9.11 -2.00
C PRO A 141 0.73 8.11 -3.00
N SER A 142 -0.11 7.65 -3.93
CA SER A 142 0.28 6.68 -4.96
C SER A 142 -0.19 7.17 -6.32
N PHE A 143 0.78 7.50 -7.16
CA PHE A 143 0.63 7.98 -8.51
C PHE A 143 1.50 7.15 -9.44
N ASP A 144 0.87 6.30 -10.26
CA ASP A 144 1.59 5.36 -11.08
C ASP A 144 2.20 5.97 -12.34
N SER A 145 3.39 5.49 -12.64
CA SER A 145 4.16 5.76 -13.85
C SER A 145 5.28 4.69 -13.97
N PRO A 146 5.68 4.24 -15.16
CA PRO A 146 5.24 4.66 -16.50
C PRO A 146 4.02 3.90 -17.02
N GLY A 147 3.56 2.84 -16.35
CA GLY A 147 2.31 2.13 -16.64
C GLY A 147 1.10 2.84 -16.04
N HIS A 148 -0.10 2.32 -16.34
CA HIS A 148 -1.37 2.76 -15.74
C HIS A 148 -1.70 4.26 -15.93
N VAL A 149 -1.18 4.88 -16.99
CA VAL A 149 -1.34 6.31 -17.29
C VAL A 149 -2.39 6.60 -18.37
N ASP A 150 -3.28 5.64 -18.67
CA ASP A 150 -4.28 5.77 -19.75
C ASP A 150 -5.15 7.01 -19.59
N GLN A 151 -5.54 7.36 -18.36
CA GLN A 151 -6.34 8.55 -18.12
C GLN A 151 -5.60 9.83 -18.51
N ILE A 152 -4.31 9.89 -18.25
CA ILE A 152 -3.44 11.00 -18.68
C ILE A 152 -3.29 10.99 -20.20
N LEU A 153 -3.04 9.83 -20.80
CA LEU A 153 -2.83 9.69 -22.24
C LEU A 153 -4.09 9.89 -23.08
N LYS A 154 -5.28 9.89 -22.49
CA LYS A 154 -6.51 10.35 -23.18
C LYS A 154 -6.44 11.84 -23.50
N ALA A 155 -5.90 12.65 -22.58
CA ALA A 155 -5.71 14.08 -22.79
C ALA A 155 -4.44 14.38 -23.62
N HIS A 156 -3.38 13.59 -23.42
CA HIS A 156 -2.05 13.78 -24.00
C HIS A 156 -1.54 12.51 -24.71
N PRO A 157 -2.18 12.08 -25.81
CA PRO A 157 -1.78 10.87 -26.51
C PRO A 157 -0.35 10.92 -27.08
N GLU A 158 0.20 12.12 -27.30
CA GLU A 158 1.56 12.37 -27.75
C GLU A 158 2.63 11.94 -26.74
N TYR A 159 2.28 11.76 -25.48
CA TYR A 159 3.19 11.29 -24.43
C TYR A 159 3.23 9.76 -24.28
N GLY A 160 2.42 9.02 -25.04
CA GLY A 160 2.48 7.56 -25.06
C GLY A 160 3.74 7.03 -25.74
N GLN A 161 4.27 5.90 -25.25
CA GLN A 161 5.47 5.26 -25.80
C GLN A 161 5.35 5.01 -27.30
N VAL A 162 6.30 5.49 -28.08
CA VAL A 162 6.31 5.33 -29.53
C VAL A 162 6.83 3.94 -29.91
N ASN A 163 6.14 3.28 -30.87
CA ASN A 163 6.55 2.00 -31.44
C ASN A 163 7.40 2.17 -32.72
N THR A 164 7.79 1.05 -33.34
CA THR A 164 8.58 1.02 -34.59
C THR A 164 7.90 1.69 -35.78
N SER A 165 6.58 1.86 -35.76
CA SER A 165 5.78 2.50 -36.80
C SER A 165 5.46 3.96 -36.51
N GLY A 166 5.93 4.50 -35.37
CA GLY A 166 5.65 5.88 -34.96
C GLY A 166 4.30 6.07 -34.29
N ASN A 167 3.60 5.00 -33.91
CA ASN A 167 2.34 5.07 -33.19
C ASN A 167 2.58 5.14 -31.67
N HIS A 168 1.74 5.90 -30.97
CA HIS A 168 1.80 6.05 -29.53
C HIS A 168 1.01 4.97 -28.78
N TYR A 169 1.61 4.39 -27.76
CA TYR A 169 0.95 3.45 -26.85
C TYR A 169 -0.04 4.19 -25.94
N LYS A 170 -1.20 3.58 -25.69
CA LYS A 170 -2.29 4.27 -24.96
C LYS A 170 -2.26 4.07 -23.45
N SER A 171 -1.45 3.13 -22.97
CA SER A 171 -1.44 2.71 -21.57
C SER A 171 -0.08 2.87 -20.89
N GLY A 172 0.92 3.38 -21.61
CA GLY A 172 2.27 3.56 -21.06
C GLY A 172 2.95 4.81 -21.59
N LEU A 173 3.56 5.54 -20.67
CA LEU A 173 4.30 6.77 -20.93
C LEU A 173 5.52 6.50 -21.83
N ASP A 174 5.87 7.43 -22.71
CA ASP A 174 7.13 7.38 -23.43
C ASP A 174 8.31 7.75 -22.52
N VAL A 175 8.92 6.73 -21.94
CA VAL A 175 10.09 6.85 -21.07
C VAL A 175 11.37 7.33 -21.79
N THR A 176 11.30 7.52 -23.10
CA THR A 176 12.39 8.03 -23.94
C THR A 176 12.17 9.49 -24.36
N ASN A 177 10.98 10.04 -24.10
CA ASN A 177 10.60 11.41 -24.46
C ASN A 177 10.83 12.37 -23.29
N PRO A 178 11.78 13.32 -23.37
CA PRO A 178 12.03 14.29 -22.31
C PRO A 178 10.84 15.18 -21.97
N GLU A 179 9.96 15.49 -22.95
CA GLU A 179 8.77 16.33 -22.72
C GLU A 179 7.72 15.54 -21.89
N ALA A 180 7.49 14.27 -22.20
CA ALA A 180 6.63 13.42 -21.43
C ALA A 180 7.13 13.26 -19.98
N ILE A 181 8.44 13.07 -19.79
CA ILE A 181 9.06 12.97 -18.47
C ILE A 181 8.91 14.29 -17.69
N ALA A 182 9.15 15.43 -18.35
CA ALA A 182 8.99 16.74 -17.72
C ALA A 182 7.54 17.01 -17.31
N TYR A 183 6.59 16.63 -18.17
CA TYR A 183 5.16 16.74 -17.87
C TYR A 183 4.77 15.91 -16.63
N ILE A 184 5.15 14.65 -16.58
CA ILE A 184 4.88 13.81 -15.39
C ILE A 184 5.49 14.42 -14.13
N ARG A 185 6.73 14.91 -14.19
CA ARG A 185 7.37 15.58 -13.04
C ARG A 185 6.61 16.83 -12.59
N SER A 186 6.02 17.58 -13.49
CA SER A 186 5.21 18.75 -13.11
C SER A 186 3.94 18.36 -12.34
N LEU A 187 3.33 17.22 -12.67
CA LEU A 187 2.23 16.66 -11.89
C LEU A 187 2.71 16.18 -10.51
N TYR A 188 3.85 15.49 -10.45
CA TYR A 188 4.44 15.07 -9.17
C TYR A 188 4.74 16.24 -8.24
N ASP A 189 5.22 17.38 -8.78
CA ASP A 189 5.46 18.59 -7.97
C ASP A 189 4.20 19.03 -7.24
N GLU A 190 3.08 19.09 -7.95
CA GLU A 190 1.80 19.52 -7.38
C GLU A 190 1.36 18.59 -6.24
N TYR A 191 1.52 17.26 -6.41
CA TYR A 191 1.11 16.32 -5.37
C TYR A 191 2.13 16.18 -4.24
N MET A 192 3.42 16.33 -4.50
CA MET A 192 4.41 16.41 -3.42
C MET A 192 4.16 17.63 -2.51
N ASP A 193 3.71 18.77 -3.09
CA ASP A 193 3.30 19.94 -2.30
C ASP A 193 1.99 19.67 -1.52
N LEU A 194 1.01 19.01 -2.13
CA LEU A 194 -0.26 18.68 -1.45
C LEU A 194 -0.06 17.73 -0.27
N PHE A 195 0.84 16.75 -0.41
CA PHE A 195 1.15 15.74 0.59
C PHE A 195 2.40 16.10 1.43
N GLU A 196 2.74 17.37 1.51
CA GLU A 196 3.83 17.84 2.37
C GLU A 196 3.63 17.34 3.82
N GLY A 197 4.70 16.76 4.39
CA GLY A 197 4.69 16.16 5.73
C GLY A 197 4.41 14.66 5.74
N CYS A 198 4.02 14.05 4.63
CA CYS A 198 4.06 12.60 4.46
C CYS A 198 5.52 12.12 4.26
N THR A 199 5.78 10.88 4.66
CA THR A 199 7.16 10.33 4.62
C THR A 199 7.48 9.60 3.34
N ASP A 200 6.47 9.09 2.65
CA ASP A 200 6.60 8.19 1.51
C ASP A 200 5.76 8.67 0.33
N PHE A 201 6.19 8.30 -0.88
CA PHE A 201 5.44 8.53 -2.11
C PHE A 201 5.60 7.30 -3.03
N HIS A 202 4.50 6.64 -3.37
CA HIS A 202 4.53 5.49 -4.26
C HIS A 202 4.46 5.97 -5.72
N ILE A 203 5.42 5.54 -6.55
CA ILE A 203 5.58 6.02 -7.93
C ILE A 203 5.18 4.99 -8.99
N GLY A 204 4.54 3.88 -8.58
CA GLY A 204 4.11 2.82 -9.49
C GLY A 204 5.23 1.87 -9.90
N GLY A 205 5.48 1.79 -11.19
CA GLY A 205 6.54 0.96 -11.77
C GLY A 205 6.09 -0.42 -12.23
N ASP A 206 4.81 -0.76 -12.02
CA ASP A 206 4.20 -2.04 -12.41
C ASP A 206 3.66 -2.01 -13.83
N GLU A 207 3.47 -3.20 -14.36
CA GLU A 207 2.70 -3.54 -15.57
C GLU A 207 2.81 -2.55 -16.74
N TYR A 208 3.97 -1.90 -16.91
CA TYR A 208 4.20 -0.93 -17.99
C TYR A 208 3.79 -1.48 -19.35
N MET A 209 4.18 -2.72 -19.64
CA MET A 209 3.74 -3.53 -20.76
C MET A 209 3.87 -5.00 -20.40
N GLU A 210 3.16 -5.87 -21.10
CA GLU A 210 3.35 -7.33 -21.04
C GLU A 210 4.65 -7.73 -21.74
N PHE A 211 5.76 -7.72 -21.00
CA PHE A 211 7.12 -7.84 -21.57
C PHE A 211 7.43 -9.17 -22.27
N ASP A 212 6.63 -10.20 -22.04
CA ASP A 212 6.81 -11.55 -22.59
C ASP A 212 6.06 -11.81 -23.90
N ARG A 213 5.22 -10.87 -24.35
CA ARG A 213 4.33 -11.04 -25.51
C ARG A 213 4.19 -9.78 -26.38
N ALA A 214 3.50 -9.96 -27.53
CA ALA A 214 3.08 -8.83 -28.34
C ALA A 214 2.03 -7.97 -27.58
N PRO A 215 2.00 -6.65 -27.81
CA PRO A 215 2.78 -5.92 -28.80
C PRO A 215 4.22 -5.56 -28.36
N PHE A 216 4.57 -5.73 -27.08
CA PHE A 216 5.90 -5.35 -26.58
C PHE A 216 7.03 -5.99 -27.40
N THR A 217 7.03 -7.31 -27.52
CA THR A 217 8.11 -8.06 -28.17
C THR A 217 8.27 -7.73 -29.65
N THR A 218 7.19 -7.32 -30.34
CA THR A 218 7.16 -7.06 -31.78
C THR A 218 7.29 -5.60 -32.16
N GLU A 219 6.87 -4.68 -31.31
CA GLU A 219 6.73 -3.26 -31.68
C GLU A 219 7.55 -2.29 -30.84
N TYR A 220 7.73 -2.55 -29.54
CA TYR A 220 8.36 -1.61 -28.61
C TYR A 220 9.78 -2.00 -28.20
N LYS A 221 10.06 -3.29 -28.04
CA LYS A 221 11.32 -3.80 -27.51
C LYS A 221 12.54 -3.33 -28.29
N SER A 222 12.47 -3.32 -29.62
CA SER A 222 13.59 -2.86 -30.47
C SER A 222 13.84 -1.36 -30.38
N VAL A 223 12.78 -0.56 -30.19
CA VAL A 223 12.88 0.88 -29.97
C VAL A 223 13.61 1.16 -28.66
N LEU A 224 13.16 0.52 -27.56
CA LEU A 224 13.78 0.67 -26.25
C LEU A 224 15.21 0.15 -26.22
N ASN A 225 15.52 -0.97 -26.89
CA ASN A 225 16.89 -1.46 -27.02
C ASN A 225 17.79 -0.46 -27.74
N SER A 226 17.30 0.14 -28.84
CA SER A 226 18.05 1.17 -29.57
C SER A 226 18.32 2.40 -28.72
N TYR A 227 17.34 2.81 -27.92
CA TYR A 227 17.49 3.91 -26.98
C TYR A 227 18.48 3.55 -25.85
N ALA A 228 18.41 2.33 -25.31
CA ALA A 228 19.35 1.86 -24.28
C ALA A 228 20.81 1.96 -24.74
N VAL A 229 21.10 1.47 -25.95
CA VAL A 229 22.44 1.57 -26.55
C VAL A 229 22.88 3.02 -26.74
N LYS A 230 21.96 3.89 -27.19
CA LYS A 230 22.25 5.33 -27.39
C LYS A 230 22.50 6.05 -26.07
N LYS A 231 21.72 5.78 -25.03
CA LYS A 231 21.78 6.48 -23.73
C LYS A 231 22.91 5.94 -22.83
N TYR A 232 23.04 4.62 -22.76
CA TYR A 232 23.90 3.95 -21.77
C TYR A 232 25.11 3.21 -22.38
N GLY A 233 25.10 2.95 -23.68
CA GLY A 233 26.19 2.28 -24.38
C GLY A 233 25.88 0.82 -24.76
N GLN A 234 26.84 0.16 -25.40
CA GLN A 234 26.71 -1.22 -25.88
C GLN A 234 26.43 -2.21 -24.75
N GLY A 235 25.50 -3.13 -25.01
CA GLY A 235 25.11 -4.19 -24.08
C GLY A 235 24.09 -3.78 -23.02
N TYR A 236 23.60 -2.54 -23.03
CA TYR A 236 22.38 -2.15 -22.31
C TYR A 236 21.15 -2.48 -23.15
N ILE A 237 20.04 -2.81 -22.48
CA ILE A 237 18.81 -3.29 -23.11
C ILE A 237 17.59 -2.52 -22.57
N TRP A 238 16.42 -2.82 -23.10
CA TRP A 238 15.16 -2.20 -22.72
C TRP A 238 14.88 -2.20 -21.20
N LYS A 239 15.31 -3.24 -20.49
CA LYS A 239 15.18 -3.33 -19.01
C LYS A 239 15.91 -2.17 -18.32
N ASP A 240 17.05 -1.79 -18.85
CA ASP A 240 17.84 -0.66 -18.32
C ASP A 240 17.17 0.68 -18.58
N VAL A 241 16.40 0.81 -19.67
CA VAL A 241 15.64 2.04 -19.96
C VAL A 241 14.56 2.24 -18.91
N ILE A 242 13.81 1.19 -18.59
CA ILE A 242 12.74 1.23 -17.58
C ILE A 242 13.34 1.47 -16.19
N ALA A 243 14.37 0.72 -15.83
CA ALA A 243 15.07 0.89 -14.54
C ALA A 243 15.66 2.30 -14.39
N GLY A 244 16.22 2.85 -15.48
CA GLY A 244 16.75 4.22 -15.48
C GLY A 244 15.66 5.26 -15.32
N TYR A 245 14.50 5.09 -15.95
CA TYR A 245 13.35 5.97 -15.76
C TYR A 245 12.84 5.94 -14.31
N ILE A 246 12.65 4.74 -13.76
CA ILE A 246 12.15 4.58 -12.38
C ILE A 246 13.16 5.18 -11.38
N ASN A 247 14.48 4.96 -11.57
CA ASN A 247 15.49 5.57 -10.72
C ASN A 247 15.49 7.10 -10.81
N ASP A 248 15.41 7.65 -12.03
CA ASP A 248 15.39 9.11 -12.26
C ASP A 248 14.15 9.75 -11.58
N LEU A 249 12.99 9.08 -11.59
CA LEU A 249 11.79 9.55 -10.91
C LEU A 249 11.89 9.36 -9.40
N ALA A 250 12.42 8.21 -8.95
CA ALA A 250 12.65 7.95 -7.52
C ALA A 250 13.63 8.98 -6.92
N GLU A 251 14.71 9.31 -7.61
CA GLU A 251 15.64 10.36 -7.19
C GLU A 251 14.96 11.71 -7.11
N TYR A 252 14.09 12.04 -8.08
CA TYR A 252 13.32 13.27 -8.09
C TYR A 252 12.43 13.41 -6.85
N VAL A 253 11.71 12.35 -6.51
CA VAL A 253 10.84 12.27 -5.33
C VAL A 253 11.67 12.29 -4.03
N HIS A 254 12.78 11.55 -4.02
CA HIS A 254 13.69 11.50 -2.86
C HIS A 254 14.30 12.87 -2.52
N ASN A 255 14.69 13.63 -3.53
CA ASN A 255 15.25 14.98 -3.37
C ASN A 255 14.23 16.00 -2.83
N ARG A 256 12.92 15.66 -2.89
CA ARG A 256 11.83 16.43 -2.27
C ARG A 256 11.53 15.98 -0.84
N GLY A 257 12.28 15.02 -0.30
CA GLY A 257 12.21 14.56 1.09
C GLY A 257 11.31 13.36 1.33
N PHE A 258 10.78 12.71 0.28
CA PHE A 258 9.98 11.50 0.40
C PHE A 258 10.84 10.24 0.21
N THR A 259 10.44 9.14 0.82
CA THR A 259 10.92 7.81 0.46
C THR A 259 10.11 7.30 -0.72
N PRO A 260 10.71 7.13 -1.92
CA PRO A 260 10.00 6.57 -3.07
C PRO A 260 9.71 5.09 -2.85
N ARG A 261 8.52 4.64 -3.27
CA ARG A 261 8.13 3.21 -3.30
C ARG A 261 7.73 2.79 -4.70
N ILE A 262 7.97 1.53 -5.03
CA ILE A 262 7.58 0.94 -6.31
C ILE A 262 6.95 -0.44 -6.09
N TRP A 263 6.14 -0.88 -7.06
CA TRP A 263 5.74 -2.28 -7.20
C TRP A 263 6.93 -3.13 -7.69
N ASN A 264 6.96 -4.41 -7.31
CA ASN A 264 8.13 -5.27 -7.58
C ASN A 264 8.25 -5.78 -9.02
N ASP A 265 7.20 -5.82 -9.79
CA ASP A 265 7.13 -6.58 -11.06
C ASP A 265 7.74 -5.86 -12.27
N GLY A 266 7.92 -4.53 -12.21
CA GLY A 266 8.47 -3.73 -13.31
C GLY A 266 9.99 -3.69 -13.39
N VAL A 267 10.71 -4.17 -12.39
CA VAL A 267 12.18 -4.15 -12.33
C VAL A 267 12.80 -5.53 -12.13
N TYR A 268 14.06 -5.70 -12.56
CA TYR A 268 14.78 -6.97 -12.53
C TYR A 268 14.04 -8.11 -13.26
N TYR A 269 13.17 -7.76 -14.20
CA TYR A 269 12.34 -8.70 -14.94
C TYR A 269 13.19 -9.69 -15.74
N GLY A 270 12.93 -11.00 -15.58
CA GLY A 270 13.60 -12.07 -16.30
C GLY A 270 15.12 -12.11 -16.11
N GLU A 271 15.63 -11.81 -14.93
CA GLU A 271 17.09 -11.85 -14.63
C GLU A 271 17.73 -13.21 -14.99
N ASN A 272 16.98 -14.28 -14.87
CA ASN A 272 17.42 -15.64 -15.22
C ASN A 272 17.05 -16.03 -16.65
N SER A 273 16.56 -15.09 -17.47
CA SER A 273 16.17 -15.33 -18.85
C SER A 273 17.36 -15.25 -19.81
N TYR A 274 17.18 -15.81 -21.01
CA TYR A 274 18.14 -15.74 -22.12
C TYR A 274 18.43 -14.32 -22.63
N GLU A 275 17.63 -13.32 -22.26
CA GLU A 275 17.77 -11.93 -22.71
C GLU A 275 18.80 -11.11 -21.93
N GLY A 276 19.37 -11.70 -20.90
CA GLY A 276 20.30 -11.02 -20.02
C GLY A 276 19.63 -10.22 -18.90
N ALA A 277 20.43 -9.92 -17.89
CA ALA A 277 20.02 -9.21 -16.71
C ALA A 277 19.98 -7.70 -16.94
N GLN A 278 19.11 -7.02 -16.20
CA GLN A 278 19.16 -5.57 -15.99
C GLN A 278 20.52 -5.20 -15.39
N LYS A 279 21.23 -4.22 -15.98
CA LYS A 279 22.54 -3.74 -15.48
C LYS A 279 22.41 -2.55 -14.53
N ILE A 280 21.44 -1.68 -14.77
CA ILE A 280 21.16 -0.54 -13.89
C ILE A 280 20.54 -1.08 -12.61
N LYS A 281 21.26 -0.91 -11.49
CA LYS A 281 20.75 -1.24 -10.17
C LYS A 281 19.75 -0.18 -9.73
N MET A 282 18.65 -0.59 -9.10
CA MET A 282 17.72 0.33 -8.45
C MET A 282 18.39 0.96 -7.23
N HIS A 283 18.04 2.20 -6.92
CA HIS A 283 18.55 2.88 -5.72
C HIS A 283 18.16 2.14 -4.45
N ASP A 284 19.06 2.06 -3.50
CA ASP A 284 18.90 1.28 -2.25
C ASP A 284 17.81 1.86 -1.33
N TYR A 285 17.53 3.16 -1.45
CA TYR A 285 16.50 3.85 -0.66
C TYR A 285 15.07 3.65 -1.19
N ILE A 286 14.89 2.95 -2.32
CA ILE A 286 13.56 2.68 -2.86
C ILE A 286 12.91 1.54 -2.05
N GLY A 287 11.73 1.81 -1.49
CA GLY A 287 10.88 0.79 -0.87
C GLY A 287 10.22 -0.09 -1.93
N ILE A 288 10.22 -1.39 -1.71
CA ILE A 288 9.64 -2.38 -2.64
C ILE A 288 8.33 -2.88 -2.07
N ASP A 289 7.22 -2.56 -2.73
CA ASP A 289 5.91 -3.15 -2.48
C ASP A 289 5.81 -4.47 -3.25
N PHE A 290 6.01 -5.59 -2.54
CA PHE A 290 6.07 -6.92 -3.14
C PHE A 290 4.69 -7.57 -3.14
N TRP A 291 4.02 -7.54 -4.30
CA TRP A 291 2.67 -8.09 -4.47
C TRP A 291 2.64 -9.37 -5.31
N SER A 292 3.55 -9.51 -6.25
CA SER A 292 3.46 -10.48 -7.33
C SER A 292 4.75 -11.26 -7.52
N GLN A 293 4.62 -12.57 -7.49
CA GLN A 293 5.50 -13.54 -8.14
C GLN A 293 4.59 -14.70 -8.55
N MET A 294 3.87 -14.48 -9.67
CA MET A 294 2.81 -15.38 -10.11
C MET A 294 3.38 -16.58 -10.87
N SER A 295 2.80 -17.76 -10.68
CA SER A 295 3.24 -18.98 -11.34
C SER A 295 3.12 -18.93 -12.86
N TRP A 296 2.22 -18.10 -13.39
CA TRP A 296 2.02 -17.92 -14.83
C TRP A 296 3.06 -16.98 -15.48
N ASN A 297 3.81 -16.21 -14.70
CA ASN A 297 4.88 -15.33 -15.20
C ASN A 297 6.15 -15.47 -14.34
N SER A 298 6.94 -16.47 -14.63
CA SER A 298 8.22 -16.74 -13.94
C SER A 298 9.31 -15.69 -14.19
N SER A 299 9.07 -14.75 -15.11
CA SER A 299 10.01 -13.66 -15.40
C SER A 299 9.91 -12.51 -14.41
N ILE A 300 8.85 -12.41 -13.62
CA ILE A 300 8.77 -11.46 -12.50
C ILE A 300 9.84 -11.83 -11.47
N ALA A 301 10.62 -10.85 -11.02
CA ALA A 301 11.70 -11.06 -10.07
C ALA A 301 11.16 -11.61 -8.73
N ASN A 302 11.81 -12.64 -8.22
CA ASN A 302 11.46 -13.21 -6.92
C ASN A 302 12.05 -12.39 -5.77
N LEU A 303 11.59 -12.65 -4.55
CA LEU A 303 12.03 -11.95 -3.34
C LEU A 303 13.56 -12.02 -3.16
N GLN A 304 14.17 -13.19 -3.42
CA GLN A 304 15.61 -13.37 -3.26
C GLN A 304 16.44 -12.49 -4.20
N THR A 305 15.89 -12.15 -5.39
CA THR A 305 16.53 -11.21 -6.31
C THR A 305 16.69 -9.84 -5.66
N PHE A 306 15.64 -9.30 -5.05
CA PHE A 306 15.69 -8.00 -4.36
C PHE A 306 16.66 -8.02 -3.18
N ILE A 307 16.63 -9.07 -2.36
CA ILE A 307 17.55 -9.25 -1.23
C ILE A 307 19.01 -9.29 -1.74
N ASN A 308 19.31 -10.08 -2.78
CA ASN A 308 20.65 -10.19 -3.35
C ASN A 308 21.13 -8.87 -3.99
N LYS A 309 20.24 -8.03 -4.45
CA LYS A 309 20.54 -6.69 -4.97
C LYS A 309 20.71 -5.64 -3.85
N GLY A 310 20.47 -6.03 -2.59
CA GLY A 310 20.69 -5.20 -1.41
C GLY A 310 19.51 -4.32 -1.03
N HIS A 311 18.29 -4.63 -1.48
CA HIS A 311 17.09 -3.96 -0.99
C HIS A 311 16.76 -4.46 0.42
N ASP A 312 16.70 -3.55 1.37
CA ASP A 312 16.46 -3.81 2.80
C ASP A 312 15.10 -3.25 3.28
N THR A 313 14.28 -2.75 2.37
CA THR A 313 12.99 -2.14 2.64
C THR A 313 11.93 -2.73 1.73
N ILE A 314 11.30 -3.83 2.22
CA ILE A 314 10.33 -4.60 1.44
C ILE A 314 9.04 -4.73 2.25
N TYR A 315 7.91 -4.44 1.59
CA TYR A 315 6.57 -4.52 2.15
C TYR A 315 5.84 -5.72 1.54
N ASN A 316 5.19 -6.52 2.39
CA ASN A 316 4.49 -7.72 1.98
C ASN A 316 3.04 -7.39 1.63
N ILE A 317 2.72 -7.47 0.33
CA ILE A 317 1.37 -7.24 -0.20
C ILE A 317 0.89 -8.51 -0.90
N ASN A 318 1.10 -9.65 -0.28
CA ASN A 318 0.80 -10.96 -0.85
C ASN A 318 -0.62 -11.03 -1.42
N ALA A 319 -0.73 -11.02 -2.73
CA ALA A 319 -2.00 -11.00 -3.44
C ALA A 319 -2.91 -12.18 -3.05
N SER A 320 -2.34 -13.35 -2.75
CA SER A 320 -3.13 -14.53 -2.33
C SER A 320 -3.87 -14.36 -1.00
N PHE A 321 -3.43 -13.43 -0.14
CA PHE A 321 -4.07 -13.19 1.15
C PHE A 321 -4.82 -11.86 1.19
N PHE A 322 -4.27 -10.82 0.54
CA PHE A 322 -4.63 -9.44 0.83
C PHE A 322 -5.32 -8.69 -0.30
N TYR A 323 -5.48 -9.30 -1.48
CA TYR A 323 -6.20 -8.64 -2.57
C TYR A 323 -7.71 -8.83 -2.44
N TYR A 324 -8.38 -7.72 -2.12
CA TYR A 324 -9.80 -7.53 -2.33
C TYR A 324 -10.02 -6.84 -3.68
N VAL A 325 -10.77 -7.46 -4.57
CA VAL A 325 -10.91 -7.02 -5.95
C VAL A 325 -12.37 -6.92 -6.38
N LEU A 326 -12.75 -5.80 -6.97
CA LEU A 326 -13.98 -5.66 -7.75
C LEU A 326 -13.70 -6.19 -9.16
N ARG A 327 -13.96 -7.47 -9.42
CA ARG A 327 -13.52 -8.17 -10.63
C ARG A 327 -14.40 -7.91 -11.84
N ASN A 328 -13.80 -7.93 -13.05
CA ASN A 328 -14.55 -7.86 -14.30
C ASN A 328 -15.39 -9.13 -14.57
N SER A 329 -15.01 -10.28 -14.01
CA SER A 329 -15.72 -11.53 -14.17
C SER A 329 -16.01 -12.19 -12.83
N LYS A 330 -17.17 -12.86 -12.73
CA LYS A 330 -17.54 -13.60 -11.51
C LYS A 330 -16.64 -14.83 -11.32
N PRO A 331 -16.08 -15.03 -10.10
CA PRO A 331 -15.34 -16.24 -9.78
C PRO A 331 -16.17 -17.51 -9.95
N THR A 332 -15.53 -18.62 -10.35
CA THR A 332 -16.20 -19.89 -10.60
C THR A 332 -16.39 -20.73 -9.33
N ASP A 333 -15.80 -20.33 -8.20
CA ASP A 333 -15.80 -21.02 -6.92
C ASP A 333 -16.93 -20.59 -5.96
N GLY A 334 -17.86 -19.77 -6.45
CA GLY A 334 -19.03 -19.32 -5.70
C GLY A 334 -18.85 -18.04 -4.90
N ARG A 335 -17.65 -17.45 -4.90
CA ARG A 335 -17.43 -16.11 -4.31
C ARG A 335 -18.23 -15.04 -5.06
N GLU A 336 -18.52 -13.95 -4.38
CA GLU A 336 -19.05 -12.76 -5.05
C GLU A 336 -17.99 -12.15 -5.98
N GLN A 337 -18.44 -11.33 -6.90
CA GLN A 337 -17.56 -10.66 -7.86
C GLN A 337 -16.70 -9.58 -7.15
N HIS A 338 -17.17 -9.04 -6.03
CA HIS A 338 -16.42 -8.20 -5.08
C HIS A 338 -15.98 -9.08 -3.90
N SER A 339 -14.72 -9.52 -3.89
CA SER A 339 -14.23 -10.48 -2.89
C SER A 339 -12.71 -10.57 -2.86
N PHE A 340 -12.18 -11.18 -1.81
CA PHE A 340 -10.76 -11.55 -1.76
C PHE A 340 -10.43 -12.67 -2.76
N ASP A 341 -9.13 -12.83 -3.04
CA ASP A 341 -8.63 -13.88 -3.94
C ASP A 341 -8.80 -15.29 -3.36
N ASN A 342 -9.04 -15.41 -2.07
CA ASN A 342 -9.30 -16.67 -1.40
C ASN A 342 -10.68 -16.70 -0.72
N LEU A 343 -11.32 -17.85 -0.75
CA LEU A 343 -12.45 -18.15 0.14
C LEU A 343 -11.98 -18.16 1.60
N ASN A 344 -12.81 -17.61 2.52
CA ASN A 344 -12.50 -17.48 3.95
C ASN A 344 -11.13 -16.81 4.17
N ALA A 345 -10.93 -15.66 3.53
CA ALA A 345 -9.65 -14.97 3.52
C ALA A 345 -9.24 -14.56 4.94
N ASP A 346 -10.16 -14.10 5.77
CA ASP A 346 -9.98 -13.80 7.19
C ASP A 346 -9.33 -14.95 7.97
N ARG A 347 -9.93 -16.16 7.88
CA ARG A 347 -9.42 -17.38 8.53
C ARG A 347 -8.05 -17.79 7.98
N LYS A 348 -7.84 -17.64 6.67
CA LYS A 348 -6.55 -17.96 6.05
C LYS A 348 -5.47 -16.96 6.46
N ILE A 349 -5.78 -15.67 6.49
CA ILE A 349 -4.84 -14.66 6.99
C ILE A 349 -4.45 -15.00 8.42
N TYR A 350 -5.43 -15.27 9.29
CA TYR A 350 -5.18 -15.54 10.69
C TYR A 350 -4.37 -16.82 10.93
N ASN A 351 -4.73 -17.92 10.26
CA ASN A 351 -4.12 -19.24 10.51
C ASN A 351 -2.88 -19.52 9.68
N GLU A 352 -2.76 -18.96 8.48
CA GLU A 352 -1.77 -19.40 7.51
C GLU A 352 -0.74 -18.32 7.16
N TRP A 353 -1.11 -17.02 7.19
CA TRP A 353 -0.19 -15.96 6.83
C TRP A 353 0.77 -15.61 7.97
N SER A 354 1.98 -15.23 7.59
CA SER A 354 2.96 -14.59 8.47
C SER A 354 3.80 -13.58 7.66
N PRO A 355 4.49 -12.63 8.31
CA PRO A 355 5.25 -11.58 7.61
C PRO A 355 6.26 -12.09 6.58
N GLY A 356 6.85 -13.25 6.81
CA GLY A 356 7.80 -13.89 5.89
C GLY A 356 7.18 -14.63 4.71
N LYS A 357 5.86 -14.71 4.60
CA LYS A 357 5.16 -15.38 3.48
C LYS A 357 4.84 -14.41 2.36
N PHE A 358 5.75 -14.30 1.41
CA PHE A 358 5.56 -13.51 0.19
C PHE A 358 4.97 -14.34 -0.95
N GLN A 359 4.18 -13.69 -1.82
CA GLN A 359 3.56 -14.31 -2.98
C GLN A 359 4.56 -15.08 -3.83
N GLY A 360 4.29 -16.38 -4.08
CA GLY A 360 5.08 -17.23 -4.98
C GLY A 360 6.50 -17.54 -4.52
N ASN A 361 6.88 -17.17 -3.30
CA ASN A 361 8.22 -17.39 -2.75
C ASN A 361 8.23 -18.39 -1.60
N PRO A 362 9.34 -19.09 -1.36
CA PRO A 362 9.55 -19.79 -0.08
C PRO A 362 9.44 -18.81 1.09
N ALA A 363 8.86 -19.27 2.20
CA ALA A 363 8.76 -18.46 3.40
C ALA A 363 10.15 -18.13 3.94
N VAL A 364 10.34 -16.88 4.36
CA VAL A 364 11.54 -16.40 5.04
C VAL A 364 11.26 -16.20 6.53
N ASN A 365 12.28 -15.86 7.32
CA ASN A 365 12.10 -15.58 8.75
C ASN A 365 11.22 -14.33 8.92
N ASP A 366 10.16 -14.44 9.71
CA ASP A 366 9.21 -13.35 9.99
C ASP A 366 9.87 -12.12 10.63
N GLY A 367 10.97 -12.31 11.38
CA GLY A 367 11.77 -11.26 12.01
C GLY A 367 12.89 -10.71 11.13
N SER A 368 12.89 -10.98 9.81
CA SER A 368 13.92 -10.45 8.91
C SER A 368 13.85 -8.93 8.83
N ASP A 369 14.99 -8.27 9.00
CA ASP A 369 15.08 -6.79 9.07
C ASP A 369 14.62 -6.08 7.79
N PHE A 370 14.63 -6.75 6.65
CA PHE A 370 14.13 -6.17 5.39
C PHE A 370 12.60 -6.13 5.30
N ILE A 371 11.86 -6.86 6.13
CA ILE A 371 10.39 -6.83 6.16
C ILE A 371 9.94 -5.60 6.95
N LYS A 372 9.45 -4.59 6.25
CA LYS A 372 9.05 -3.32 6.88
C LYS A 372 7.55 -3.21 7.11
N GLY A 373 6.72 -3.95 6.36
CA GLY A 373 5.27 -3.81 6.47
C GLY A 373 4.49 -4.90 5.77
N ALA A 374 3.17 -4.83 5.98
CA ALA A 374 2.18 -5.60 5.26
C ALA A 374 0.97 -4.72 4.91
N SER A 375 0.31 -5.02 3.78
CA SER A 375 -0.83 -4.23 3.31
C SER A 375 -1.94 -5.10 2.76
N LEU A 376 -3.18 -4.80 3.18
CA LEU A 376 -4.37 -5.18 2.44
C LEU A 376 -4.51 -4.19 1.27
N ALA A 377 -4.88 -4.69 0.08
CA ALA A 377 -5.07 -3.89 -1.12
C ALA A 377 -6.47 -4.04 -1.69
N ILE A 378 -7.15 -2.92 -1.86
CA ILE A 378 -8.46 -2.81 -2.49
C ILE A 378 -8.23 -2.38 -3.94
N TRP A 379 -8.64 -3.23 -4.89
CA TRP A 379 -8.56 -2.97 -6.33
C TRP A 379 -9.94 -2.88 -6.95
N CYS A 380 -10.16 -1.84 -7.72
CA CYS A 380 -11.48 -1.49 -8.27
C CYS A 380 -11.58 -1.68 -9.78
N ASP A 381 -11.18 -2.84 -10.32
CA ASP A 381 -11.17 -3.16 -11.76
C ASP A 381 -12.55 -3.00 -12.42
N ASN A 382 -13.62 -3.26 -11.68
CA ASN A 382 -14.99 -2.96 -12.07
C ASN A 382 -15.63 -1.97 -11.07
N PRO A 383 -15.39 -0.65 -11.22
CA PRO A 383 -15.69 0.35 -10.20
C PRO A 383 -17.19 0.49 -9.86
N ASN A 384 -18.07 0.05 -10.76
CA ASN A 384 -19.53 0.19 -10.58
C ASN A 384 -20.19 -1.03 -9.95
N LEU A 385 -19.41 -2.04 -9.58
CA LEU A 385 -19.93 -3.33 -9.11
C LEU A 385 -20.65 -3.23 -7.76
N CYS A 386 -20.10 -2.45 -6.84
CA CYS A 386 -20.69 -2.23 -5.52
C CYS A 386 -20.38 -0.82 -5.00
N SER A 387 -21.04 -0.42 -3.92
CA SER A 387 -20.78 0.86 -3.25
C SER A 387 -19.52 0.81 -2.38
N GLU A 388 -19.03 1.97 -1.95
CA GLU A 388 -17.92 2.05 -0.99
C GLU A 388 -18.27 1.46 0.38
N ASP A 389 -19.55 1.46 0.77
CA ASP A 389 -20.00 0.86 2.03
C ASP A 389 -19.93 -0.67 1.98
N VAL A 390 -20.26 -1.28 0.84
CA VAL A 390 -20.09 -2.74 0.63
C VAL A 390 -18.61 -3.12 0.72
N ILE A 391 -17.70 -2.31 0.16
CA ILE A 391 -16.26 -2.53 0.32
C ILE A 391 -15.88 -2.53 1.81
N THR A 392 -16.41 -1.58 2.59
CA THR A 392 -16.16 -1.50 4.03
C THR A 392 -16.58 -2.78 4.76
N GLU A 393 -17.78 -3.28 4.45
CA GLU A 393 -18.32 -4.51 5.05
C GLU A 393 -17.48 -5.74 4.67
N ASP A 394 -17.13 -5.84 3.39
CA ASP A 394 -16.42 -7.00 2.84
C ASP A 394 -14.97 -7.14 3.32
N ILE A 395 -14.30 -6.04 3.70
CA ILE A 395 -12.89 -6.08 4.14
C ILE A 395 -12.73 -6.14 5.66
N ALA A 396 -13.81 -6.00 6.42
CA ALA A 396 -13.73 -5.75 7.86
C ALA A 396 -13.03 -6.88 8.64
N ASP A 397 -13.36 -8.12 8.35
CA ASP A 397 -12.83 -9.29 9.06
C ASP A 397 -11.39 -9.59 8.66
N GLU A 398 -11.07 -9.49 7.37
CA GLU A 398 -9.72 -9.66 6.85
C GLU A 398 -8.76 -8.57 7.35
N LEU A 399 -9.26 -7.35 7.46
CA LEU A 399 -8.48 -6.24 7.99
C LEU A 399 -8.10 -6.47 9.46
N ARG A 400 -9.02 -6.99 10.26
CA ARG A 400 -8.79 -7.37 11.66
C ARG A 400 -7.81 -8.53 11.78
N ALA A 401 -7.94 -9.54 10.92
CA ALA A 401 -7.00 -10.64 10.86
C ALA A 401 -5.59 -10.18 10.49
N LEU A 402 -5.44 -9.30 9.49
CA LEU A 402 -4.16 -8.68 9.13
C LEU A 402 -3.58 -7.87 10.30
N ALA A 403 -4.38 -7.00 10.92
CA ALA A 403 -3.96 -6.17 12.03
C ALA A 403 -3.44 -7.03 13.20
N SER A 404 -4.18 -8.07 13.58
CA SER A 404 -3.78 -9.01 14.62
C SER A 404 -2.47 -9.73 14.31
N LYS A 405 -2.33 -10.27 13.11
CA LYS A 405 -1.15 -11.03 12.67
C LYS A 405 0.09 -10.15 12.46
N SER A 406 -0.10 -8.92 12.07
CA SER A 406 1.00 -7.94 11.94
C SER A 406 1.45 -7.41 13.29
N TRP A 407 0.55 -7.34 14.25
CA TRP A 407 0.87 -6.92 15.62
C TRP A 407 1.59 -8.03 16.39
N ASN A 408 1.04 -9.26 16.36
CA ASN A 408 1.61 -10.40 17.08
C ASN A 408 1.70 -11.63 16.18
N THR A 409 2.89 -11.89 15.64
CA THR A 409 3.15 -13.03 14.74
C THR A 409 3.49 -14.32 15.47
N SER A 410 3.68 -14.27 16.82
CA SER A 410 4.10 -15.48 17.54
C SER A 410 3.03 -16.57 17.46
N SER A 411 3.46 -17.80 17.20
CA SER A 411 2.64 -19.01 17.26
C SER A 411 2.03 -19.27 18.65
N ASN A 412 2.39 -18.47 19.61
CA ASN A 412 1.84 -18.41 20.96
C ASN A 412 0.62 -17.48 21.09
N SER A 413 0.02 -17.03 19.98
CA SER A 413 -1.31 -16.46 20.06
C SER A 413 -2.24 -17.55 20.61
N ILE A 414 -2.60 -17.38 21.85
CA ILE A 414 -3.31 -18.31 22.73
C ILE A 414 -4.74 -18.57 22.20
N THR A 415 -5.13 -17.89 21.14
CA THR A 415 -6.50 -17.80 20.68
C THR A 415 -6.60 -18.48 19.32
N ASP A 416 -7.44 -19.50 19.22
CA ASP A 416 -7.87 -20.03 17.93
C ASP A 416 -8.71 -19.00 17.16
N PHE A 417 -8.94 -19.25 15.88
CA PHE A 417 -9.66 -18.31 15.02
C PHE A 417 -11.09 -18.02 15.50
N ASP A 418 -11.79 -19.02 16.01
CA ASP A 418 -13.19 -18.85 16.42
C ASP A 418 -13.27 -17.97 17.68
N SER A 419 -12.37 -18.15 18.65
CA SER A 419 -12.23 -17.25 19.81
C SER A 419 -11.77 -15.84 19.41
N PHE A 420 -10.90 -15.70 18.42
CA PHE A 420 -10.52 -14.41 17.85
C PHE A 420 -11.74 -13.71 17.25
N GLN A 421 -12.54 -14.41 16.46
CA GLN A 421 -13.76 -13.92 15.84
C GLN A 421 -14.81 -13.48 16.89
N GLU A 422 -15.00 -14.25 17.95
CA GLU A 422 -15.85 -13.86 19.07
C GLU A 422 -15.42 -12.55 19.72
N ASN A 423 -14.12 -12.38 19.94
CA ASN A 423 -13.58 -11.18 20.57
C ASN A 423 -13.79 -9.94 19.71
N TYR A 424 -13.49 -9.98 18.42
CA TYR A 424 -13.68 -8.79 17.59
C TYR A 424 -15.16 -8.50 17.29
N THR A 425 -16.03 -9.51 17.31
CA THR A 425 -17.48 -9.31 17.27
C THR A 425 -17.97 -8.54 18.49
N LYS A 426 -17.44 -8.85 19.69
CA LYS A 426 -17.72 -8.09 20.92
C LYS A 426 -17.18 -6.65 20.84
N LEU A 427 -15.99 -6.46 20.27
CA LEU A 427 -15.39 -5.14 20.10
C LEU A 427 -16.22 -4.23 19.20
N GLY A 428 -16.85 -4.79 18.17
CA GLY A 428 -17.57 -4.03 17.15
C GLY A 428 -16.66 -3.08 16.38
N ASN A 429 -17.26 -2.13 15.69
CA ASN A 429 -16.54 -1.06 14.99
C ASN A 429 -16.35 0.16 15.87
N VAL A 430 -15.43 1.04 15.50
CA VAL A 430 -15.26 2.34 16.16
C VAL A 430 -16.57 3.15 16.05
N ALA A 431 -16.93 3.89 17.07
CA ALA A 431 -18.13 4.71 17.07
C ALA A 431 -18.11 5.68 15.87
N GLY A 432 -19.26 5.83 15.21
CA GLY A 432 -19.39 6.67 14.02
C GLY A 432 -18.85 6.05 12.72
N PHE A 433 -18.53 4.76 12.72
CA PHE A 433 -18.05 4.04 11.55
C PHE A 433 -19.15 3.81 10.50
N GLU A 434 -20.39 3.64 10.94
CA GLU A 434 -21.53 3.43 10.05
C GLU A 434 -21.87 4.67 9.21
N LYS A 435 -22.21 4.47 7.94
CA LYS A 435 -22.63 5.54 7.02
C LYS A 435 -23.85 6.28 7.58
N GLY A 436 -23.78 7.60 7.52
CA GLY A 436 -24.87 8.48 7.96
C GLY A 436 -24.94 8.68 9.48
N SER A 437 -24.09 8.00 10.25
CA SER A 437 -23.88 8.42 11.64
C SER A 437 -23.15 9.76 11.63
N THR A 438 -23.59 10.70 12.45
CA THR A 438 -22.80 11.89 12.77
C THR A 438 -21.49 11.39 13.34
N LEU A 439 -20.39 11.72 12.66
CA LEU A 439 -19.07 11.46 13.24
C LEU A 439 -19.04 12.11 14.61
N PRO A 440 -18.77 11.36 15.69
CA PRO A 440 -18.75 11.94 17.03
C PRO A 440 -17.76 13.09 17.07
N ASP A 441 -18.09 14.12 17.85
CA ASP A 441 -17.19 15.25 18.07
C ASP A 441 -15.86 14.73 18.64
N VAL A 442 -14.76 15.33 18.29
CA VAL A 442 -13.38 14.90 18.61
C VAL A 442 -13.15 14.65 20.12
N GLY A 443 -14.04 15.20 20.98
CA GLY A 443 -14.03 14.97 22.42
C GLY A 443 -14.40 13.56 22.90
N GLU A 444 -14.91 12.69 22.03
CA GLU A 444 -15.29 11.32 22.42
C GLU A 444 -14.18 10.28 22.14
N PHE A 445 -13.12 10.66 21.43
CA PHE A 445 -11.98 9.79 21.14
C PHE A 445 -10.69 10.41 21.67
N LEU A 446 -9.92 9.62 22.40
CA LEU A 446 -8.55 10.00 22.73
C LEU A 446 -7.72 9.98 21.45
N THR A 447 -7.24 11.13 21.04
CA THR A 447 -6.27 11.31 19.95
C THR A 447 -4.88 11.55 20.54
N ALA A 448 -3.84 11.44 19.71
CA ALA A 448 -2.49 11.78 20.15
C ALA A 448 -2.38 13.22 20.70
N GLY A 449 -3.23 14.16 20.21
CA GLY A 449 -3.32 15.54 20.69
C GLY A 449 -3.98 15.71 22.05
N ASP A 450 -4.73 14.71 22.53
CA ASP A 450 -5.43 14.77 23.83
C ASP A 450 -4.53 14.31 25.00
N LEU A 451 -3.33 13.85 24.70
CA LEU A 451 -2.38 13.24 25.64
C LEU A 451 -1.17 14.14 25.93
N GLY A 452 -1.19 15.38 25.45
CA GLY A 452 -0.12 16.38 25.60
C GLY A 452 0.09 16.92 27.01
#